data_4caf956f1fd9d0630c389dbc5303d333
#
_entry.id   4caf956f1fd9d0630c389dbc5303d333
#
_cell.length_a   1.000
_cell.length_b   1.000
_cell.length_c   1.000
_cell.angle_alpha   90.00
_cell.angle_beta   90.00
_cell.angle_gamma   90.00
#
_symmetry.space_group_name_H-M   'P 1'
#
loop_
_entity.id
_entity.type
_entity.pdbx_description
1 polymer ?
#
loop_
_entity_poly.entity_id
_entity_poly.type
_entity_poly.pdbx_seq_one_letter_code
_entity_poly.pdbx_strand_id
1 'polypeptide(L)'
;DAESTGFINNRARLSLGYERDRLSIGLSAQHVGVWGQDPQIDKNGRFILNEAWAKLDFGSGFFAKLGRQSLVYDDERIMGALDWNVAGRYHDALKLGYENTNNQMHLILAFNQNDEKTIGGTYYAPGAQPYKTMQTLWYKHLFDKSFNASFLFMNLGMEGGDAEKQNSDTKYLQTLGTNLIYTPSNWTIGGTIFYQFGKTKSG
;
A
#
# COMPACT_ATOMS: atom_id res chain seq x y z
N ASP A 1 -13.74 -35.11 -10.43
CA ASP A 1 -12.26 -35.11 -10.32
C ASP A 1 -11.78 -33.84 -11.03
N ALA A 2 -10.96 -33.04 -10.33
CA ALA A 2 -10.36 -31.85 -10.93
C ALA A 2 -9.17 -32.29 -11.81
N GLU A 3 -9.19 -31.89 -13.08
CA GLU A 3 -8.04 -32.11 -13.95
C GLU A 3 -6.87 -31.20 -13.57
N SER A 4 -5.65 -31.70 -13.68
CA SER A 4 -4.44 -30.91 -13.43
C SER A 4 -4.26 -29.86 -14.53
N THR A 5 -3.98 -28.62 -14.16
CA THR A 5 -3.73 -27.51 -15.08
C THR A 5 -2.36 -26.91 -14.82
N GLY A 6 -1.76 -26.30 -15.86
CA GLY A 6 -0.47 -25.62 -15.77
C GLY A 6 -0.49 -24.29 -16.48
N PHE A 7 0.22 -23.31 -15.93
CA PHE A 7 0.43 -22.00 -16.55
C PHE A 7 1.81 -21.45 -16.15
N ILE A 8 2.32 -20.51 -16.95
CA ILE A 8 3.59 -19.83 -16.66
C ILE A 8 3.30 -18.34 -16.56
N ASN A 9 3.50 -17.77 -15.37
CA ASN A 9 3.47 -16.34 -15.16
C ASN A 9 4.79 -15.70 -15.58
N ASN A 10 4.71 -14.49 -16.13
CA ASN A 10 5.88 -13.66 -16.39
C ASN A 10 5.70 -12.26 -15.80
N ARG A 11 6.80 -11.70 -15.34
CA ARG A 11 6.91 -10.28 -14.95
C ARG A 11 8.24 -9.73 -15.45
N ALA A 12 8.18 -8.66 -16.24
CA ALA A 12 9.33 -7.83 -16.59
C ALA A 12 9.13 -6.46 -15.92
N ARG A 13 10.06 -6.07 -15.03
CA ARG A 13 9.99 -4.80 -14.29
C ARG A 13 11.27 -4.01 -14.51
N LEU A 14 11.15 -2.74 -14.87
CA LEU A 14 12.24 -1.77 -14.91
C LEU A 14 12.03 -0.77 -13.78
N SER A 15 13.06 -0.57 -12.96
CA SER A 15 13.04 0.41 -11.87
C SER A 15 14.18 1.38 -12.05
N LEU A 16 13.89 2.68 -11.89
CA LEU A 16 14.83 3.77 -11.94
C LEU A 16 14.74 4.56 -10.64
N GLY A 17 15.88 4.92 -10.09
CA GLY A 17 16.01 5.77 -8.91
C GLY A 17 16.88 6.98 -9.22
N TYR A 18 16.49 8.12 -8.68
CA TYR A 18 17.30 9.33 -8.66
C TYR A 18 17.36 9.89 -7.25
N GLU A 19 18.55 10.22 -6.80
CA GLU A 19 18.77 10.80 -5.48
C GLU A 19 19.78 11.95 -5.59
N ARG A 20 19.42 13.10 -5.04
CA ARG A 20 20.28 14.27 -4.95
C ARG A 20 19.86 15.14 -3.78
N ASP A 21 20.82 15.49 -2.92
CA ASP A 21 20.62 16.33 -1.74
C ASP A 21 19.48 15.81 -0.85
N ARG A 22 18.33 16.49 -0.90
CA ARG A 22 17.12 16.16 -0.11
C ARG A 22 16.02 15.54 -0.95
N LEU A 23 16.22 15.36 -2.25
CA LEU A 23 15.22 14.84 -3.18
C LEU A 23 15.57 13.42 -3.60
N SER A 24 14.62 12.50 -3.46
CA SER A 24 14.67 11.17 -4.05
C SER A 24 13.45 10.96 -4.93
N ILE A 25 13.64 10.34 -6.09
CA ILE A 25 12.57 9.99 -7.03
C ILE A 25 12.69 8.51 -7.36
N GLY A 26 11.58 7.80 -7.33
CA GLY A 26 11.49 6.40 -7.76
C GLY A 26 10.45 6.25 -8.85
N LEU A 27 10.83 5.54 -9.90
CA LEU A 27 9.95 5.14 -11.00
C LEU A 27 10.10 3.65 -11.23
N SER A 28 9.01 2.92 -11.27
CA SER A 28 9.01 1.50 -11.60
C SER A 28 7.84 1.18 -12.50
N ALA A 29 8.15 0.57 -13.62
CA ALA A 29 7.15 0.17 -14.61
C ALA A 29 7.31 -1.31 -14.93
N GLN A 30 6.18 -2.01 -15.18
CA GLN A 30 6.20 -3.44 -15.37
C GLN A 30 5.20 -3.91 -16.43
N HIS A 31 5.53 -5.03 -17.06
CA HIS A 31 4.61 -5.87 -17.77
C HIS A 31 4.40 -7.16 -16.99
N VAL A 32 3.16 -7.57 -16.81
CA VAL A 32 2.79 -8.83 -16.16
C VAL A 32 1.79 -9.59 -17.02
N GLY A 33 1.89 -10.92 -17.07
CA GLY A 33 1.01 -11.73 -17.90
C GLY A 33 1.23 -13.22 -17.70
N VAL A 34 0.51 -14.00 -18.49
CA VAL A 34 0.65 -15.45 -18.63
C VAL A 34 1.12 -15.76 -20.05
N TRP A 35 2.02 -16.71 -20.21
CA TRP A 35 2.49 -17.10 -21.55
C TRP A 35 1.33 -17.60 -22.40
N GLY A 36 1.24 -17.04 -23.63
CA GLY A 36 0.14 -17.32 -24.55
C GLY A 36 -1.12 -16.48 -24.33
N GLN A 37 -1.16 -15.62 -23.31
CA GLN A 37 -2.29 -14.74 -23.05
C GLN A 37 -2.37 -13.58 -24.07
N ASP A 38 -1.23 -13.06 -24.49
CA ASP A 38 -1.16 -11.96 -25.42
C ASP A 38 -1.08 -12.47 -26.87
N PRO A 39 -1.85 -11.91 -27.83
CA PRO A 39 -1.69 -12.23 -29.23
C PRO A 39 -0.30 -11.79 -29.74
N GLN A 40 0.22 -12.47 -30.76
CA GLN A 40 1.54 -12.14 -31.36
C GLN A 40 1.61 -10.70 -31.85
N ILE A 41 0.47 -10.13 -32.26
CA ILE A 41 0.34 -8.73 -32.65
C ILE A 41 -0.67 -8.08 -31.69
N ASP A 42 -0.16 -7.59 -30.55
CA ASP A 42 -0.98 -6.86 -29.58
C ASP A 42 -0.86 -5.35 -29.78
N LYS A 43 -1.99 -4.69 -29.95
CA LYS A 43 -2.09 -3.22 -30.01
C LYS A 43 -2.42 -2.57 -28.67
N ASN A 44 -2.75 -3.36 -27.66
CA ASN A 44 -3.21 -2.92 -26.34
C ASN A 44 -2.11 -3.18 -25.31
N GLY A 45 -1.08 -2.38 -25.29
CA GLY A 45 0.02 -2.56 -24.35
C GLY A 45 -0.45 -2.70 -22.90
N ARG A 46 0.04 -3.74 -22.21
CA ARG A 46 -0.24 -4.03 -20.78
C ARG A 46 0.83 -3.48 -19.86
N PHE A 47 1.31 -2.31 -20.17
CA PHE A 47 2.31 -1.67 -19.35
C PHE A 47 1.67 -1.01 -18.14
N ILE A 48 2.13 -1.40 -16.95
CA ILE A 48 1.60 -0.92 -15.68
C ILE A 48 2.66 -0.09 -14.98
N LEU A 49 2.30 1.13 -14.58
CA LEU A 49 3.12 1.92 -13.69
C LEU A 49 2.99 1.36 -12.27
N ASN A 50 4.02 0.66 -11.79
CA ASN A 50 4.03 0.02 -10.49
C ASN A 50 4.36 1.03 -9.36
N GLU A 51 5.36 1.88 -9.58
CA GLU A 51 5.70 2.97 -8.66
C GLU A 51 6.06 4.25 -9.44
N ALA A 52 5.65 5.39 -8.91
CA ALA A 52 6.04 6.72 -9.36
C ALA A 52 5.88 7.70 -8.20
N TRP A 53 6.97 8.02 -7.52
CA TRP A 53 6.94 8.83 -6.31
C TRP A 53 8.14 9.77 -6.23
N ALA A 54 7.94 10.86 -5.48
CA ALA A 54 8.99 11.74 -5.03
C ALA A 54 9.01 11.80 -3.50
N LYS A 55 10.20 11.80 -2.91
CA LYS A 55 10.46 11.98 -1.47
C LYS A 55 11.31 13.24 -1.27
N LEU A 56 10.87 14.10 -0.38
CA LEU A 56 11.61 15.27 0.06
C LEU A 56 11.99 15.10 1.55
N ASP A 57 13.26 15.21 1.84
CA ASP A 57 13.81 15.19 3.19
C ASP A 57 13.89 16.62 3.72
N PHE A 58 13.28 16.87 4.88
CA PHE A 58 13.28 18.18 5.54
C PHE A 58 14.41 18.35 6.54
N GLY A 59 15.21 17.32 6.76
CA GLY A 59 16.24 17.26 7.81
C GLY A 59 15.67 16.79 9.15
N SER A 60 16.60 16.51 10.09
CA SER A 60 16.26 16.03 11.44
C SER A 60 15.35 14.78 11.46
N GLY A 61 15.39 13.97 10.40
CA GLY A 61 14.60 12.75 10.27
C GLY A 61 13.18 12.93 9.70
N PHE A 62 12.75 14.16 9.42
CA PHE A 62 11.43 14.43 8.84
C PHE A 62 11.44 14.36 7.31
N PHE A 63 10.42 13.74 6.72
CA PHE A 63 10.26 13.67 5.27
C PHE A 63 8.79 13.64 4.84
N ALA A 64 8.56 13.94 3.57
CA ALA A 64 7.32 13.67 2.86
C ALA A 64 7.60 12.84 1.60
N LYS A 65 6.78 11.81 1.34
CA LYS A 65 6.81 11.00 0.12
C LYS A 65 5.42 10.99 -0.50
N LEU A 66 5.32 11.43 -1.76
CA LEU A 66 4.06 11.55 -2.49
C LEU A 66 4.12 10.75 -3.79
N GLY A 67 3.03 10.11 -4.13
CA GLY A 67 2.82 9.39 -5.38
C GLY A 67 2.53 7.92 -5.21
N ARG A 68 2.60 7.17 -6.31
CA ARG A 68 2.37 5.72 -6.35
C ARG A 68 3.54 4.99 -5.72
N GLN A 69 3.29 4.26 -4.66
CA GLN A 69 4.32 3.62 -3.85
C GLN A 69 3.85 2.33 -3.20
N SER A 70 4.76 1.42 -2.98
CA SER A 70 4.53 0.28 -2.09
C SER A 70 4.53 0.76 -0.64
N LEU A 71 3.60 0.22 0.16
CA LEU A 71 3.51 0.43 1.60
C LEU A 71 3.74 -0.91 2.29
N VAL A 72 4.90 -1.06 2.92
CA VAL A 72 5.35 -2.31 3.54
C VAL A 72 5.62 -2.06 5.01
N TYR A 73 4.89 -2.76 5.88
CA TYR A 73 4.97 -2.59 7.33
C TYR A 73 4.88 -3.93 8.04
N ASP A 74 5.72 -4.09 9.06
CA ASP A 74 5.76 -5.23 9.97
C ASP A 74 5.85 -6.59 9.24
N ASP A 75 4.88 -7.48 9.44
CA ASP A 75 4.80 -8.81 8.83
C ASP A 75 3.98 -8.84 7.52
N GLU A 76 3.68 -7.68 6.97
CA GLU A 76 2.94 -7.46 5.71
C GLU A 76 1.49 -7.98 5.68
N ARG A 77 0.92 -8.41 6.80
CA ARG A 77 -0.48 -8.90 6.85
C ARG A 77 -1.51 -7.83 6.53
N ILE A 78 -1.29 -6.61 7.00
CA ILE A 78 -2.20 -5.48 6.75
C ILE A 78 -1.71 -4.65 5.57
N MET A 79 -0.44 -4.25 5.59
CA MET A 79 0.16 -3.44 4.54
C MET A 79 1.43 -4.12 4.03
N GLY A 80 1.35 -4.65 2.82
CA GLY A 80 2.45 -5.35 2.17
C GLY A 80 2.47 -5.13 0.67
N ALA A 81 3.64 -5.32 0.06
CA ALA A 81 3.84 -5.18 -1.39
C ALA A 81 3.18 -6.28 -2.21
N LEU A 82 2.81 -7.41 -1.60
CA LEU A 82 2.34 -8.62 -2.28
C LEU A 82 3.26 -9.05 -3.43
N ASP A 83 4.57 -8.95 -3.24
CA ASP A 83 5.53 -9.16 -4.34
C ASP A 83 5.65 -10.65 -4.76
N TRP A 84 5.06 -11.55 -3.99
CA TRP A 84 4.80 -12.94 -4.36
C TRP A 84 3.71 -13.05 -5.46
N ASN A 85 2.81 -12.08 -5.58
CA ASN A 85 1.87 -11.96 -6.69
C ASN A 85 2.55 -11.28 -7.88
N VAL A 86 2.27 -11.73 -9.09
CA VAL A 86 2.90 -11.22 -10.32
C VAL A 86 2.71 -9.70 -10.48
N ALA A 87 1.54 -9.17 -10.12
CA ALA A 87 1.23 -7.75 -10.24
C ALA A 87 1.85 -6.90 -9.12
N GLY A 88 1.97 -7.46 -7.89
CA GLY A 88 2.30 -6.68 -6.70
C GLY A 88 1.14 -5.79 -6.24
N ARG A 89 1.41 -4.94 -5.24
CA ARG A 89 0.45 -3.97 -4.70
C ARG A 89 1.10 -2.60 -4.58
N TYR A 90 0.36 -1.56 -4.93
CA TYR A 90 0.75 -0.16 -4.76
C TYR A 90 -0.41 0.68 -4.23
N HIS A 91 -0.07 1.86 -3.74
CA HIS A 91 -1.02 2.85 -3.24
C HIS A 91 -0.62 4.23 -3.76
N ASP A 92 -1.58 5.01 -4.24
CA ASP A 92 -1.41 6.43 -4.54
C ASP A 92 -1.66 7.19 -3.23
N ALA A 93 -0.58 7.68 -2.60
CA ALA A 93 -0.62 8.17 -1.23
C ALA A 93 0.40 9.27 -0.95
N LEU A 94 0.08 10.11 0.05
CA LEU A 94 1.03 10.95 0.76
C LEU A 94 1.47 10.23 2.03
N LYS A 95 2.79 10.06 2.21
CA LYS A 95 3.40 9.58 3.44
C LYS A 95 4.23 10.68 4.07
N LEU A 96 3.87 11.11 5.26
CA LEU A 96 4.67 11.97 6.12
C LEU A 96 5.39 11.09 7.14
N GLY A 97 6.68 11.28 7.29
CA GLY A 97 7.49 10.43 8.15
C GLY A 97 8.45 11.19 9.04
N TYR A 98 8.73 10.57 10.17
CA TYR A 98 9.83 10.89 11.05
C TYR A 98 10.60 9.62 11.38
N GLU A 99 11.90 9.61 11.12
CA GLU A 99 12.77 8.48 11.36
C GLU A 99 14.06 8.93 12.04
N ASN A 100 14.42 8.25 13.13
CA ASN A 100 15.74 8.36 13.76
C ASN A 100 16.23 6.95 14.11
N THR A 101 17.35 6.86 14.85
CA THR A 101 17.96 5.58 15.21
C THR A 101 17.00 4.59 15.89
N ASN A 102 16.11 5.09 16.74
CA ASN A 102 15.25 4.25 17.58
C ASN A 102 13.76 4.34 17.23
N ASN A 103 13.35 5.38 16.50
CA ASN A 103 11.94 5.65 16.26
C ASN A 103 11.66 5.82 14.77
N GLN A 104 10.57 5.25 14.32
CA GLN A 104 9.98 5.48 13.01
C GLN A 104 8.49 5.79 13.21
N MET A 105 8.02 6.89 12.65
CA MET A 105 6.61 7.26 12.71
C MET A 105 6.16 7.72 11.32
N HIS A 106 5.10 7.11 10.80
CA HIS A 106 4.56 7.40 9.49
C HIS A 106 3.06 7.71 9.57
N LEU A 107 2.66 8.83 9.02
CA LEU A 107 1.27 9.16 8.71
C LEU A 107 1.04 9.00 7.21
N ILE A 108 0.10 8.16 6.83
CA ILE A 108 -0.20 7.82 5.44
C ILE A 108 -1.62 8.27 5.14
N LEU A 109 -1.78 9.02 4.06
CA LEU A 109 -3.06 9.55 3.61
C LEU A 109 -3.27 9.18 2.15
N ALA A 110 -4.42 8.56 1.83
CA ALA A 110 -4.81 8.24 0.46
C ALA A 110 -6.28 8.58 0.22
N PHE A 111 -6.55 9.02 -1.00
CA PHE A 111 -7.90 9.31 -1.49
C PHE A 111 -8.02 8.86 -2.94
N ASN A 112 -9.01 8.02 -3.22
CA ASN A 112 -9.22 7.41 -4.53
C ASN A 112 -10.51 7.90 -5.16
N GLN A 113 -10.46 8.17 -6.46
CA GLN A 113 -11.60 8.49 -7.31
C GLN A 113 -11.52 7.68 -8.60
N ASN A 114 -12.68 7.41 -9.21
CA ASN A 114 -12.74 6.66 -10.47
C ASN A 114 -12.46 7.53 -11.69
N ASP A 115 -12.70 8.84 -11.57
CA ASP A 115 -12.63 9.78 -12.66
C ASP A 115 -12.37 11.20 -12.14
N GLU A 116 -11.94 12.09 -13.03
CA GLU A 116 -11.81 13.52 -12.75
C GLU A 116 -13.22 14.15 -12.76
N LYS A 117 -13.74 14.47 -11.57
CA LYS A 117 -15.07 15.08 -11.39
C LYS A 117 -14.95 16.43 -10.70
N THR A 118 -15.49 17.47 -11.33
CA THR A 118 -15.59 18.80 -10.75
C THR A 118 -16.95 19.08 -10.10
N ILE A 119 -17.97 18.24 -10.41
CA ILE A 119 -19.34 18.30 -9.88
C ILE A 119 -19.87 16.86 -9.72
N GLY A 120 -20.99 16.68 -8.99
CA GLY A 120 -21.67 15.39 -8.87
C GLY A 120 -21.21 14.50 -7.72
N GLY A 121 -20.43 15.04 -6.78
CA GLY A 121 -20.04 14.32 -5.56
C GLY A 121 -18.83 13.40 -5.72
N THR A 122 -18.54 12.66 -4.68
CA THR A 122 -17.32 11.83 -4.55
C THR A 122 -17.64 10.34 -4.44
N TYR A 123 -18.68 9.84 -5.14
CA TYR A 123 -18.96 8.41 -5.20
C TYR A 123 -17.76 7.66 -5.83
N TYR A 124 -17.30 6.61 -5.16
CA TYR A 124 -16.18 5.78 -5.60
C TYR A 124 -16.64 4.33 -5.83
N ALA A 125 -16.75 3.90 -7.08
CA ALA A 125 -16.90 2.49 -7.40
C ALA A 125 -15.56 1.77 -7.16
N PRO A 126 -15.50 0.74 -6.31
CA PRO A 126 -14.25 0.03 -6.04
C PRO A 126 -13.63 -0.50 -7.32
N GLY A 127 -12.43 -0.05 -7.60
CA GLY A 127 -11.64 -0.40 -8.80
C GLY A 127 -10.26 -0.91 -8.40
N ALA A 128 -9.22 -0.18 -8.81
CA ALA A 128 -7.84 -0.54 -8.53
C ALA A 128 -7.50 -0.61 -7.03
N GLN A 129 -8.16 0.20 -6.20
CA GLN A 129 -8.01 0.17 -4.74
C GLN A 129 -9.31 -0.29 -4.07
N PRO A 130 -9.24 -1.11 -3.02
CA PRO A 130 -10.43 -1.62 -2.33
C PRO A 130 -11.10 -0.60 -1.40
N TYR A 131 -10.49 0.57 -1.21
CA TYR A 131 -10.96 1.65 -0.34
C TYR A 131 -11.04 2.97 -1.09
N LYS A 132 -11.91 3.86 -0.65
CA LYS A 132 -12.05 5.24 -1.12
C LYS A 132 -11.06 6.17 -0.44
N THR A 133 -10.91 6.04 0.89
CA THR A 133 -9.97 6.82 1.69
C THR A 133 -9.19 5.92 2.63
N MET A 134 -7.96 6.31 2.93
CA MET A 134 -7.14 5.66 3.94
C MET A 134 -6.40 6.72 4.76
N GLN A 135 -6.48 6.60 6.07
CA GLN A 135 -5.65 7.32 7.03
C GLN A 135 -4.99 6.27 7.92
N THR A 136 -3.67 6.22 7.90
CA THR A 136 -2.91 5.25 8.69
C THR A 136 -1.81 5.94 9.45
N LEU A 137 -1.76 5.69 10.74
CA LEU A 137 -0.63 6.03 11.60
C LEU A 137 0.10 4.73 11.97
N TRP A 138 1.38 4.68 11.69
CA TRP A 138 2.26 3.61 12.11
C TRP A 138 3.43 4.18 12.89
N TYR A 139 3.77 3.53 13.99
CA TYR A 139 4.90 3.90 14.83
C TYR A 139 5.66 2.65 15.22
N LYS A 140 6.99 2.69 15.14
CA LYS A 140 7.90 1.62 15.59
C LYS A 140 8.96 2.19 16.49
N HIS A 141 9.22 1.50 17.60
CA HIS A 141 10.28 1.80 18.53
C HIS A 141 11.25 0.62 18.68
N LEU A 142 12.55 0.91 18.58
CA LEU A 142 13.61 -0.01 18.93
C LEU A 142 14.02 0.26 20.37
N PHE A 143 13.67 -0.63 21.30
CA PHE A 143 14.05 -0.52 22.70
C PHE A 143 15.55 -0.80 22.89
N ASP A 144 16.02 -1.82 22.18
CA ASP A 144 17.44 -2.20 22.08
C ASP A 144 17.68 -3.00 20.79
N LYS A 145 18.87 -3.59 20.65
CA LYS A 145 19.24 -4.39 19.47
C LYS A 145 18.41 -5.68 19.30
N SER A 146 17.80 -6.13 20.39
CA SER A 146 17.08 -7.41 20.44
C SER A 146 15.58 -7.24 20.43
N PHE A 147 15.04 -6.09 20.86
CA PHE A 147 13.60 -5.91 21.02
C PHE A 147 13.08 -4.65 20.33
N ASN A 148 12.08 -4.84 19.50
CA ASN A 148 11.32 -3.74 18.91
C ASN A 148 9.81 -4.04 18.96
N ALA A 149 9.04 -2.96 18.97
CA ALA A 149 7.59 -3.01 18.92
C ALA A 149 7.06 -1.96 17.93
N SER A 150 6.00 -2.30 17.24
CA SER A 150 5.26 -1.34 16.43
C SER A 150 3.79 -1.28 16.81
N PHE A 151 3.18 -0.16 16.49
CA PHE A 151 1.76 0.11 16.63
C PHE A 151 1.22 0.64 15.31
N LEU A 152 0.03 0.16 14.92
CA LEU A 152 -0.68 0.59 13.72
C LEU A 152 -2.11 0.98 14.09
N PHE A 153 -2.53 2.16 13.65
CA PHE A 153 -3.93 2.55 13.54
C PHE A 153 -4.25 2.85 12.08
N MET A 154 -5.23 2.16 11.53
CA MET A 154 -5.69 2.36 10.15
C MET A 154 -7.19 2.65 10.17
N ASN A 155 -7.60 3.69 9.46
CA ASN A 155 -8.99 4.01 9.19
C ASN A 155 -9.24 3.96 7.67
N LEU A 156 -10.01 2.97 7.23
CA LEU A 156 -10.38 2.80 5.83
C LEU A 156 -11.81 3.28 5.61
N GLY A 157 -11.98 4.23 4.70
CA GLY A 157 -13.29 4.64 4.21
C GLY A 157 -13.66 3.82 2.97
N MET A 158 -14.78 3.12 3.04
CA MET A 158 -15.32 2.32 1.95
C MET A 158 -16.61 2.95 1.42
N GLU A 159 -16.83 2.91 0.12
CA GLU A 159 -18.06 3.41 -0.47
C GLU A 159 -19.19 2.42 -0.23
N GLY A 160 -20.18 2.83 0.55
CA GLY A 160 -21.42 2.10 0.83
C GLY A 160 -22.66 2.75 0.19
N GLY A 161 -22.46 3.80 -0.62
CA GLY A 161 -23.54 4.55 -1.25
C GLY A 161 -24.21 3.88 -2.45
N ASP A 162 -25.11 4.60 -3.07
CA ASP A 162 -25.92 4.14 -4.19
C ASP A 162 -25.18 4.40 -5.52
N ALA A 163 -24.87 3.31 -6.22
CA ALA A 163 -24.15 3.36 -7.50
C ALA A 163 -24.96 4.01 -8.62
N GLU A 164 -26.28 3.79 -8.67
CA GLU A 164 -27.15 4.33 -9.73
C GLU A 164 -27.31 5.85 -9.58
N LYS A 165 -27.43 6.31 -8.34
CA LYS A 165 -27.59 7.75 -8.04
C LYS A 165 -26.25 8.47 -7.86
N GLN A 166 -25.12 7.75 -7.91
CA GLN A 166 -23.78 8.29 -7.62
C GLN A 166 -23.72 8.99 -6.24
N ASN A 167 -24.57 8.57 -5.31
CA ASN A 167 -24.66 9.17 -3.97
C ASN A 167 -23.68 8.47 -3.02
N SER A 168 -22.74 9.23 -2.51
CA SER A 168 -21.68 8.72 -1.63
C SER A 168 -22.17 8.57 -0.19
N ASP A 169 -21.88 7.41 0.41
CA ASP A 169 -22.07 7.13 1.85
C ASP A 169 -20.86 6.35 2.37
N THR A 170 -19.85 7.08 2.81
CA THR A 170 -18.58 6.47 3.23
C THR A 170 -18.72 5.76 4.58
N LYS A 171 -18.52 4.46 4.59
CA LYS A 171 -18.46 3.63 5.81
C LYS A 171 -17.02 3.47 6.23
N TYR A 172 -16.76 3.55 7.52
CA TYR A 172 -15.41 3.50 8.07
C TYR A 172 -15.16 2.21 8.83
N LEU A 173 -14.07 1.53 8.46
CA LEU A 173 -13.52 0.36 9.15
C LEU A 173 -12.17 0.73 9.76
N GLN A 174 -12.07 0.61 11.09
CA GLN A 174 -10.85 0.87 11.83
C GLN A 174 -10.12 -0.43 12.13
N THR A 175 -8.79 -0.39 12.05
CA THR A 175 -7.90 -1.48 12.46
C THR A 175 -6.86 -0.93 13.43
N LEU A 176 -6.78 -1.54 14.60
CA LEU A 176 -5.68 -1.36 15.55
C LEU A 176 -4.79 -2.58 15.49
N GLY A 177 -3.48 -2.39 15.55
CA GLY A 177 -2.53 -3.49 15.53
C GLY A 177 -1.27 -3.20 16.30
N THR A 178 -0.65 -4.26 16.79
CA THR A 178 0.71 -4.23 17.35
C THR A 178 1.48 -5.43 16.87
N ASN A 179 2.77 -5.21 16.59
CA ASN A 179 3.73 -6.24 16.26
C ASN A 179 4.90 -6.15 17.23
N LEU A 180 5.30 -7.27 17.79
CA LEU A 180 6.41 -7.38 18.74
C LEU A 180 7.44 -8.34 18.16
N ILE A 181 8.70 -7.94 18.11
CA ILE A 181 9.82 -8.77 17.65
C ILE A 181 10.91 -8.79 18.72
N TYR A 182 11.24 -9.99 19.17
CA TYR A 182 12.34 -10.23 20.09
C TYR A 182 13.35 -11.19 19.49
N THR A 183 14.60 -10.76 19.38
CA THR A 183 15.68 -11.51 18.73
C THR A 183 16.87 -11.68 19.70
N PRO A 184 16.74 -12.54 20.72
CA PRO A 184 17.86 -12.84 21.62
C PRO A 184 18.83 -13.80 20.92
N SER A 185 20.07 -13.35 20.66
CA SER A 185 21.10 -14.17 20.04
C SER A 185 20.67 -14.75 18.67
N ASN A 186 20.47 -16.06 18.56
CA ASN A 186 20.18 -16.77 17.31
C ASN A 186 18.68 -17.08 17.12
N TRP A 187 17.81 -16.62 18.00
CA TRP A 187 16.38 -16.85 17.93
C TRP A 187 15.64 -15.58 17.55
N THR A 188 14.56 -15.72 16.80
CA THR A 188 13.59 -14.66 16.55
C THR A 188 12.21 -15.12 16.99
N ILE A 189 11.63 -14.37 17.91
CA ILE A 189 10.26 -14.59 18.40
C ILE A 189 9.45 -13.37 17.99
N GLY A 190 8.39 -13.59 17.22
CA GLY A 190 7.48 -12.53 16.76
C GLY A 190 6.05 -12.82 17.16
N GLY A 191 5.30 -11.76 17.46
CA GLY A 191 3.87 -11.85 17.73
C GLY A 191 3.14 -10.62 17.22
N THR A 192 1.97 -10.84 16.59
CA THR A 192 1.15 -9.77 16.03
C THR A 192 -0.30 -9.94 16.48
N ILE A 193 -0.93 -8.85 16.92
CA ILE A 193 -2.34 -8.82 17.30
C ILE A 193 -3.01 -7.69 16.55
N PHE A 194 -4.17 -7.97 15.93
CA PHE A 194 -5.02 -6.97 15.27
C PHE A 194 -6.44 -7.04 15.80
N TYR A 195 -7.05 -5.86 15.94
CA TYR A 195 -8.45 -5.70 16.28
C TYR A 195 -9.11 -4.76 15.27
N GLN A 196 -10.25 -5.19 14.72
CA GLN A 196 -11.02 -4.41 13.75
C GLN A 196 -12.39 -4.07 14.30
N PHE A 197 -12.85 -2.85 14.03
CA PHE A 197 -14.18 -2.35 14.42
C PHE A 197 -14.69 -1.32 13.42
N GLY A 198 -15.97 -0.97 13.51
CA GLY A 198 -16.60 -0.04 12.57
C GLY A 198 -17.51 -0.76 11.58
N LYS A 199 -17.63 -0.22 10.37
CA LYS A 199 -18.56 -0.71 9.34
C LYS A 199 -17.86 -1.00 8.03
N THR A 200 -18.24 -2.11 7.40
CA THR A 200 -17.88 -2.44 6.02
C THR A 200 -18.95 -1.92 5.06
N LYS A 201 -18.80 -2.18 3.73
CA LYS A 201 -19.82 -1.87 2.71
C LYS A 201 -21.20 -2.43 3.01
N SER A 202 -21.25 -3.61 3.60
CA SER A 202 -22.48 -4.37 3.86
C SER A 202 -23.08 -4.15 5.24
N GLY A 203 -22.54 -3.27 6.04
CA GLY A 203 -23.05 -2.93 7.38
C GLY A 203 -22.06 -3.15 8.51
#